data_c7c4489d8b129c9d9d9dd4fc85daab83
#
_entry.id   c7c4489d8b129c9d9d9dd4fc85daab83
#
_cell.length_a   1.000
_cell.length_b   1.000
_cell.length_c   1.000
_cell.angle_alpha   90.00
_cell.angle_beta   90.00
_cell.angle_gamma   90.00
#
_symmetry.space_group_name_H-M   'P 1'
#
loop_
_entity.id
_entity.type
_entity.pdbx_description
1 polymer ?
#
loop_
_entity_poly.entity_id
_entity_poly.type
_entity_poly.pdbx_seq_one_letter_code
_entity_poly.pdbx_strand_id
1 'polypeptide(L)'
;MPEGRNLKRIPILFAGVALTSLLPHLNAHQLQATNEPHVQQTAKPHSLVYTNKQYGFRFDLPASWKGYSILPGEWSGTAPGSSTSKPSERGPKITIRHPLWTEADPRQDIPIMVFTLRQWNQVEQENLIVSAAPIGPTELGRNSRYVFALPPRYNFALPAGFEEVQHLIASQPLHPF
;
A
#
# COMPACT_ATOMS: atom_id res chain seq x y z
N MET A 1 -47.37 26.32 -13.61
CA MET A 1 -47.63 27.70 -14.01
C MET A 1 -47.15 28.63 -12.92
N PRO A 2 -46.56 29.80 -13.22
CA PRO A 2 -45.85 30.25 -14.42
C PRO A 2 -44.38 30.55 -14.12
N GLU A 3 -43.68 30.85 -15.03
CA GLU A 3 -43.06 31.86 -15.92
C GLU A 3 -41.62 32.09 -15.53
N GLY A 4 -40.63 32.00 -16.34
CA GLY A 4 -40.40 32.58 -17.67
C GLY A 4 -39.74 33.94 -17.58
N ARG A 5 -38.38 34.03 -17.60
CA ARG A 5 -37.75 35.28 -18.00
C ARG A 5 -36.44 35.06 -18.79
N ASN A 6 -36.63 35.33 -20.09
CA ASN A 6 -35.59 35.67 -21.06
C ASN A 6 -34.81 36.96 -20.69
N LEU A 7 -33.51 36.99 -20.81
CA LEU A 7 -32.75 38.20 -21.00
C LEU A 7 -31.71 38.07 -22.10
N LYS A 8 -32.06 38.55 -23.25
CA LYS A 8 -31.48 39.40 -24.28
C LYS A 8 -29.95 39.54 -24.35
N ARG A 9 -29.47 39.08 -25.51
CA ARG A 9 -28.16 39.36 -26.10
C ARG A 9 -28.05 40.84 -26.52
N ILE A 10 -26.88 41.44 -26.28
CA ILE A 10 -26.49 42.73 -26.89
C ILE A 10 -25.16 42.52 -27.59
N PRO A 11 -25.03 42.80 -28.89
CA PRO A 11 -23.77 42.80 -29.61
C PRO A 11 -23.16 44.21 -29.53
N ILE A 12 -21.89 44.33 -29.22
CA ILE A 12 -21.12 45.54 -29.41
C ILE A 12 -20.10 45.31 -30.51
N LEU A 13 -20.35 45.99 -31.60
CA LEU A 13 -19.47 46.14 -32.72
C LEU A 13 -18.57 47.37 -32.44
N PHE A 14 -17.27 47.27 -32.55
CA PHE A 14 -16.41 48.41 -32.76
C PHE A 14 -15.37 48.15 -33.85
N ALA A 15 -15.39 49.05 -34.79
CA ALA A 15 -14.60 49.10 -35.97
C ALA A 15 -13.20 49.68 -35.72
N GLY A 16 -12.31 49.24 -36.54
CA GLY A 16 -11.01 49.53 -36.92
C GLY A 16 -10.32 50.87 -36.65
N VAL A 17 -9.02 50.81 -36.57
CA VAL A 17 -8.10 51.73 -37.21
C VAL A 17 -6.78 51.01 -37.45
N ALA A 18 -6.40 50.90 -38.71
CA ALA A 18 -5.06 50.49 -39.13
C ALA A 18 -4.09 51.67 -38.95
N LEU A 19 -2.95 51.41 -38.35
CA LEU A 19 -1.81 52.30 -38.44
C LEU A 19 -0.55 51.48 -38.74
N THR A 20 -0.10 51.61 -39.98
CA THR A 20 1.18 51.09 -40.49
C THR A 20 2.32 51.99 -40.00
N SER A 21 3.32 51.44 -39.34
CA SER A 21 4.61 52.07 -39.19
C SER A 21 5.74 51.03 -39.44
N LEU A 22 6.52 51.29 -40.48
CA LEU A 22 7.79 50.61 -40.81
C LEU A 22 8.88 50.95 -39.81
N LEU A 23 9.74 49.99 -39.43
CA LEU A 23 10.84 49.80 -39.05
C LEU A 23 11.95 49.61 -38.60
N PRO A 24 13.11 49.38 -38.31
CA PRO A 24 14.00 48.47 -39.08
C PRO A 24 14.48 47.23 -38.29
N HIS A 25 15.04 46.30 -39.05
CA HIS A 25 15.62 45.08 -38.60
C HIS A 25 16.85 45.32 -37.72
N LEU A 26 16.83 44.79 -36.48
CA LEU A 26 18.01 44.53 -35.67
C LEU A 26 18.02 43.04 -35.37
N ASN A 27 18.93 42.32 -36.04
CA ASN A 27 19.29 40.95 -35.69
C ASN A 27 19.93 40.92 -34.31
N ALA A 28 19.17 40.56 -33.30
CA ALA A 28 19.71 40.10 -32.03
C ALA A 28 19.65 38.58 -32.04
N HIS A 29 20.80 37.94 -32.23
CA HIS A 29 20.98 36.53 -31.88
C HIS A 29 20.71 36.38 -30.38
N GLN A 30 19.47 36.08 -30.03
CA GLN A 30 19.16 35.59 -28.68
C GLN A 30 19.60 34.11 -28.61
N LEU A 31 20.68 33.89 -27.92
CA LEU A 31 21.04 32.58 -27.37
C LEU A 31 19.87 32.13 -26.47
N GLN A 32 18.99 31.28 -27.02
CA GLN A 32 18.04 30.55 -26.22
C GLN A 32 18.83 29.54 -25.39
N ALA A 33 19.07 29.86 -24.14
CA ALA A 33 19.40 28.86 -23.15
C ALA A 33 18.17 27.94 -23.01
N THR A 34 18.25 26.77 -23.61
CA THR A 34 17.28 25.69 -23.37
C THR A 34 17.45 25.25 -21.93
N ASN A 35 16.59 25.79 -21.05
CA ASN A 35 16.37 25.20 -19.75
C ASN A 35 15.64 23.86 -19.96
N GLU A 36 16.38 22.82 -20.25
CA GLU A 36 15.88 21.46 -20.06
C GLU A 36 15.55 21.29 -18.58
N PRO A 37 14.31 20.85 -18.24
CA PRO A 37 14.01 20.50 -16.87
C PRO A 37 14.91 19.31 -16.52
N HIS A 38 15.90 19.57 -15.67
CA HIS A 38 16.71 18.52 -15.04
C HIS A 38 15.74 17.68 -14.21
N VAL A 39 15.25 16.58 -14.79
CA VAL A 39 14.52 15.55 -14.05
C VAL A 39 15.49 15.04 -13.00
N GLN A 40 15.40 15.59 -11.81
CA GLN A 40 16.06 15.03 -10.65
C GLN A 40 15.55 13.61 -10.51
N GLN A 41 16.36 12.68 -10.94
CA GLN A 41 16.19 11.26 -10.68
C GLN A 41 16.26 11.12 -9.15
N THR A 42 15.09 11.18 -8.50
CA THR A 42 14.98 10.93 -7.07
C THR A 42 15.53 9.54 -6.83
N ALA A 43 16.69 9.47 -6.20
CA ALA A 43 17.32 8.21 -5.81
C ALA A 43 16.26 7.38 -5.07
N LYS A 44 15.97 6.18 -5.60
CA LYS A 44 15.03 5.25 -4.98
C LYS A 44 15.45 5.11 -3.51
N PRO A 45 14.58 5.40 -2.53
CA PRO A 45 14.95 5.28 -1.12
C PRO A 45 15.54 3.90 -0.90
N HIS A 46 16.66 3.79 -0.19
CA HIS A 46 17.29 2.52 0.11
C HIS A 46 16.27 1.64 0.83
N SER A 47 15.68 0.68 0.10
CA SER A 47 14.77 -0.30 0.65
C SER A 47 15.58 -1.41 1.31
N LEU A 48 15.16 -1.83 2.48
CA LEU A 48 15.67 -3.04 3.14
C LEU A 48 14.85 -4.22 2.63
N VAL A 49 15.45 -5.41 2.58
CA VAL A 49 14.75 -6.62 2.16
C VAL A 49 14.87 -7.68 3.25
N TYR A 50 13.75 -8.06 3.83
CA TYR A 50 13.67 -9.29 4.63
C TYR A 50 13.49 -10.48 3.70
N THR A 51 14.34 -11.50 3.81
CA THR A 51 14.22 -12.74 3.02
C THR A 51 13.96 -13.92 3.93
N ASN A 52 12.82 -14.59 3.72
CA ASN A 52 12.48 -15.84 4.39
C ASN A 52 12.67 -17.02 3.42
N LYS A 53 13.80 -17.71 3.55
CA LYS A 53 14.13 -18.87 2.72
C LYS A 53 13.30 -20.12 3.06
N GLN A 54 12.82 -20.23 4.30
CA GLN A 54 12.05 -21.38 4.78
C GLN A 54 10.71 -21.49 4.06
N TYR A 55 10.02 -20.36 3.90
CA TYR A 55 8.70 -20.30 3.27
C TYR A 55 8.73 -19.77 1.84
N GLY A 56 9.86 -19.18 1.40
CA GLY A 56 10.06 -18.74 0.02
C GLY A 56 9.38 -17.41 -0.28
N PHE A 57 9.75 -16.34 0.46
CA PHE A 57 9.32 -14.98 0.13
C PHE A 57 10.36 -13.92 0.54
N ARG A 58 10.29 -12.77 -0.09
CA ARG A 58 10.95 -11.53 0.29
C ARG A 58 9.92 -10.50 0.67
N PHE A 59 10.30 -9.57 1.55
CA PHE A 59 9.44 -8.47 1.98
C PHE A 59 10.26 -7.19 1.97
N ASP A 60 9.85 -6.22 1.17
CA ASP A 60 10.50 -4.93 1.04
C ASP A 60 10.07 -4.01 2.19
N LEU A 61 11.06 -3.39 2.85
CA LEU A 61 10.85 -2.50 3.99
C LEU A 61 11.47 -1.14 3.70
N PRO A 62 10.87 -0.03 4.13
CA PRO A 62 11.48 1.29 4.00
C PRO A 62 12.69 1.43 4.92
N ALA A 63 13.53 2.43 4.66
CA ALA A 63 14.73 2.70 5.44
C ALA A 63 14.46 2.96 6.93
N SER A 64 13.27 3.47 7.28
CA SER A 64 12.79 3.67 8.65
C SER A 64 12.74 2.39 9.48
N TRP A 65 12.67 1.23 8.82
CA TRP A 65 12.68 -0.10 9.45
C TRP A 65 14.08 -0.69 9.66
N LYS A 66 15.16 0.08 9.45
CA LYS A 66 16.51 -0.41 9.70
C LYS A 66 16.68 -0.84 11.18
N GLY A 67 17.03 -2.11 11.37
CA GLY A 67 17.12 -2.71 12.71
C GLY A 67 15.84 -3.42 13.15
N TYR A 68 14.88 -3.67 12.23
CA TYR A 68 13.71 -4.50 12.49
C TYR A 68 14.08 -5.85 13.11
N SER A 69 13.18 -6.45 13.86
CA SER A 69 13.33 -7.82 14.39
C SER A 69 12.23 -8.73 13.87
N ILE A 70 12.53 -10.04 13.85
CA ILE A 70 11.59 -11.08 13.43
C ILE A 70 11.16 -11.86 14.65
N LEU A 71 9.85 -11.89 14.91
CA LEU A 71 9.26 -12.65 16.00
C LEU A 71 8.51 -13.84 15.40
N PRO A 72 8.96 -15.08 15.71
CA PRO A 72 8.20 -16.26 15.34
C PRO A 72 6.97 -16.41 16.24
N GLY A 73 5.91 -16.94 15.68
CA GLY A 73 4.68 -17.25 16.39
C GLY A 73 3.84 -18.26 15.62
N GLU A 74 2.63 -18.49 16.07
CA GLU A 74 1.68 -19.38 15.41
C GLU A 74 0.33 -18.67 15.24
N TRP A 75 -0.39 -19.06 14.21
CA TRP A 75 -1.83 -18.85 14.11
C TRP A 75 -2.54 -20.18 14.35
N SER A 76 -3.76 -20.11 14.81
CA SER A 76 -4.64 -21.25 14.99
C SER A 76 -6.02 -20.97 14.41
N GLY A 77 -6.71 -22.02 13.99
CA GLY A 77 -8.06 -21.93 13.45
C GLY A 77 -8.93 -23.11 13.88
N THR A 78 -10.24 -22.94 13.78
CA THR A 78 -11.25 -23.94 14.14
C THR A 78 -12.21 -24.16 13.00
N ALA A 79 -12.82 -25.34 12.93
CA ALA A 79 -13.94 -25.57 12.03
C ALA A 79 -15.18 -24.77 12.47
N PRO A 80 -16.04 -24.32 11.52
CA PRO A 80 -17.30 -23.67 11.85
C PRO A 80 -18.17 -24.52 12.77
N GLY A 81 -18.82 -23.91 13.75
CA GLY A 81 -19.71 -24.60 14.68
C GLY A 81 -19.00 -25.54 15.66
N SER A 82 -17.67 -25.55 15.68
CA SER A 82 -16.93 -26.35 16.65
C SER A 82 -17.13 -25.82 18.06
N SER A 83 -17.68 -26.62 18.95
CA SER A 83 -17.81 -26.32 20.38
C SER A 83 -16.52 -26.63 21.17
N THR A 84 -15.49 -27.15 20.53
CA THR A 84 -14.24 -27.50 21.18
C THR A 84 -13.30 -26.31 21.25
N SER A 85 -12.68 -26.10 22.41
CA SER A 85 -11.64 -25.09 22.61
C SER A 85 -10.30 -25.46 21.93
N LYS A 86 -10.21 -26.65 21.30
CA LYS A 86 -8.99 -27.11 20.60
C LYS A 86 -9.00 -26.62 19.16
N PRO A 87 -7.93 -25.94 18.72
CA PRO A 87 -7.76 -25.61 17.30
C PRO A 87 -7.75 -26.86 16.43
N SER A 88 -8.45 -26.82 15.29
CA SER A 88 -8.43 -27.89 14.28
C SER A 88 -7.20 -27.82 13.39
N GLU A 89 -6.68 -26.61 13.18
CA GLU A 89 -5.50 -26.33 12.36
C GLU A 89 -4.60 -25.28 13.03
N ARG A 90 -3.32 -25.34 12.71
CA ARG A 90 -2.30 -24.38 13.13
C ARG A 90 -1.33 -24.11 12.00
N GLY A 91 -0.64 -23.00 12.06
CA GLY A 91 0.44 -22.68 11.14
C GLY A 91 1.33 -21.56 11.63
N PRO A 92 2.46 -21.34 10.96
CA PRO A 92 3.41 -20.29 11.35
C PRO A 92 2.84 -18.89 11.17
N LYS A 93 3.20 -18.01 12.10
CA LYS A 93 3.02 -16.57 12.00
C LYS A 93 4.38 -15.91 12.17
N ILE A 94 4.75 -15.09 11.21
CA ILE A 94 5.99 -14.32 11.22
C ILE A 94 5.60 -12.86 11.47
N THR A 95 6.15 -12.25 12.50
CA THR A 95 5.90 -10.85 12.78
C THR A 95 7.17 -10.04 12.53
N ILE A 96 7.11 -9.08 11.61
CA ILE A 96 8.18 -8.11 11.41
C ILE A 96 7.90 -6.95 12.35
N ARG A 97 8.78 -6.72 13.31
CA ARG A 97 8.63 -5.70 14.35
C ARG A 97 9.46 -4.48 14.04
N HIS A 98 8.84 -3.32 14.16
CA HIS A 98 9.50 -2.03 13.97
C HIS A 98 10.63 -1.82 14.99
N PRO A 99 11.81 -1.25 14.60
CA PRO A 99 12.95 -1.07 15.51
C PRO A 99 12.68 -0.14 16.68
N LEU A 100 11.73 0.79 16.55
CA LEU A 100 11.33 1.70 17.63
C LEU A 100 10.19 1.16 18.51
N TRP A 101 9.80 -0.09 18.33
CA TRP A 101 8.79 -0.71 19.19
C TRP A 101 9.33 -0.89 20.59
N THR A 102 8.58 -0.47 21.59
CA THR A 102 8.82 -0.77 23.00
C THR A 102 7.53 -1.18 23.68
N GLU A 103 7.62 -1.81 24.84
CA GLU A 103 6.43 -2.16 25.64
C GLU A 103 5.67 -0.91 26.11
N ALA A 104 6.39 0.18 26.41
CA ALA A 104 5.80 1.44 26.85
C ALA A 104 5.24 2.26 25.68
N ASP A 105 5.77 2.08 24.47
CA ASP A 105 5.32 2.75 23.23
C ASP A 105 5.21 1.73 22.10
N PRO A 106 4.16 0.91 22.08
CA PRO A 106 3.95 -0.10 21.06
C PRO A 106 3.71 0.53 19.67
N ARG A 107 4.39 0.03 18.65
CA ARG A 107 4.19 0.43 17.26
C ARG A 107 3.55 -0.70 16.46
N GLN A 108 2.98 -0.34 15.30
CA GLN A 108 2.37 -1.32 14.42
C GLN A 108 3.39 -2.34 13.92
N ASP A 109 3.18 -3.60 14.27
CA ASP A 109 3.90 -4.75 13.70
C ASP A 109 3.28 -5.18 12.37
N ILE A 110 4.04 -5.90 11.55
CA ILE A 110 3.55 -6.54 10.32
C ILE A 110 3.48 -8.04 10.55
N PRO A 111 2.32 -8.58 10.93
CA PRO A 111 2.12 -10.01 11.11
C PRO A 111 1.82 -10.68 9.78
N ILE A 112 2.51 -11.77 9.46
CA ILE A 112 2.32 -12.57 8.25
C ILE A 112 1.96 -13.99 8.68
N MET A 113 0.73 -14.42 8.41
CA MET A 113 0.29 -15.80 8.56
C MET A 113 0.74 -16.60 7.34
N VAL A 114 1.27 -17.80 7.56
CA VAL A 114 1.68 -18.71 6.49
C VAL A 114 0.72 -19.90 6.48
N PHE A 115 0.05 -20.08 5.36
CA PHE A 115 -0.86 -21.19 5.11
C PHE A 115 -0.29 -22.14 4.08
N THR A 116 -0.53 -23.43 4.21
CA THR A 116 -0.44 -24.35 3.06
C THR A 116 -1.58 -24.03 2.08
N LEU A 117 -1.44 -24.40 0.80
CA LEU A 117 -2.52 -24.22 -0.18
C LEU A 117 -3.82 -24.91 0.25
N ARG A 118 -3.72 -26.08 0.91
CA ARG A 118 -4.89 -26.79 1.48
C ARG A 118 -5.58 -25.97 2.57
N GLN A 119 -4.82 -25.44 3.52
CA GLN A 119 -5.37 -24.60 4.60
C GLN A 119 -6.03 -23.34 4.06
N TRP A 120 -5.39 -22.69 3.09
CA TRP A 120 -5.96 -21.50 2.47
C TRP A 120 -7.29 -21.79 1.76
N ASN A 121 -7.35 -22.88 1.01
CA ASN A 121 -8.62 -23.31 0.38
C ASN A 121 -9.74 -23.55 1.41
N GLN A 122 -9.41 -24.07 2.60
CA GLN A 122 -10.38 -24.20 3.68
C GLN A 122 -10.82 -22.83 4.24
N VAL A 123 -9.91 -21.85 4.31
CA VAL A 123 -10.25 -20.47 4.70
C VAL A 123 -11.17 -19.82 3.67
N GLU A 124 -10.87 -19.95 2.37
CA GLU A 124 -11.68 -19.42 1.27
C GLU A 124 -13.09 -20.05 1.21
N GLN A 125 -13.21 -21.31 1.62
CA GLN A 125 -14.49 -22.02 1.69
C GLN A 125 -15.22 -21.84 3.04
N GLU A 126 -14.70 -20.99 3.93
CA GLU A 126 -15.22 -20.79 5.28
C GLU A 126 -15.25 -22.05 6.16
N ASN A 127 -14.49 -23.09 5.78
CA ASN A 127 -14.33 -24.34 6.53
C ASN A 127 -13.25 -24.26 7.62
N LEU A 128 -12.45 -23.20 7.62
CA LEU A 128 -11.42 -22.89 8.63
C LEU A 128 -11.52 -21.42 9.04
N ILE A 129 -11.91 -21.20 10.28
CA ILE A 129 -12.01 -19.88 10.89
C ILE A 129 -10.75 -19.62 11.70
N VAL A 130 -9.98 -18.60 11.34
CA VAL A 130 -8.69 -18.25 11.97
C VAL A 130 -8.75 -17.00 12.84
N SER A 131 -9.93 -16.43 13.00
CA SER A 131 -10.17 -15.23 13.81
C SER A 131 -11.63 -15.15 14.22
N ALA A 132 -11.90 -14.50 15.36
CA ALA A 132 -13.25 -14.13 15.74
C ALA A 132 -13.82 -12.93 14.95
N ALA A 133 -13.02 -12.29 14.11
CA ALA A 133 -13.50 -11.21 13.24
C ALA A 133 -14.41 -11.78 12.14
N PRO A 134 -15.47 -11.03 11.73
CA PRO A 134 -16.39 -11.47 10.68
C PRO A 134 -15.79 -11.40 9.26
N ILE A 135 -14.52 -11.04 9.16
CA ILE A 135 -13.75 -10.98 7.91
C ILE A 135 -12.57 -11.95 7.99
N GLY A 136 -12.21 -12.56 6.88
CA GLY A 136 -11.05 -13.44 6.77
C GLY A 136 -9.72 -12.68 6.71
N PRO A 137 -8.59 -13.41 6.71
CA PRO A 137 -7.27 -12.87 6.45
C PRO A 137 -7.17 -12.34 5.01
N THR A 138 -6.30 -11.36 4.80
CA THR A 138 -6.06 -10.77 3.48
C THR A 138 -4.79 -11.35 2.89
N GLU A 139 -4.88 -11.96 1.70
CA GLU A 139 -3.72 -12.48 0.99
C GLU A 139 -2.76 -11.35 0.58
N LEU A 140 -1.46 -11.58 0.84
CA LEU A 140 -0.36 -10.73 0.38
C LEU A 140 0.34 -11.31 -0.86
N GLY A 141 0.23 -12.62 -1.06
CA GLY A 141 0.82 -13.35 -2.18
C GLY A 141 0.96 -14.83 -1.89
N ARG A 142 1.32 -15.61 -2.91
CA ARG A 142 1.48 -17.07 -2.81
C ARG A 142 2.60 -17.59 -3.70
N ASN A 143 3.21 -18.71 -3.30
CA ASN A 143 4.05 -19.52 -4.16
C ASN A 143 3.45 -20.91 -4.38
N SER A 144 4.21 -21.84 -4.93
CA SER A 144 3.71 -23.19 -5.23
C SER A 144 3.34 -24.04 -4.00
N ARG A 145 3.65 -23.58 -2.77
CA ARG A 145 3.45 -24.35 -1.53
C ARG A 145 2.66 -23.59 -0.48
N TYR A 146 2.76 -22.26 -0.44
CA TYR A 146 2.26 -21.45 0.65
C TYR A 146 1.51 -20.21 0.16
N VAL A 147 0.55 -19.79 0.98
CA VAL A 147 -0.11 -18.50 0.89
C VAL A 147 0.30 -17.66 2.11
N PHE A 148 0.63 -16.41 1.88
CA PHE A 148 1.02 -15.43 2.89
C PHE A 148 -0.10 -14.43 3.05
N ALA A 149 -0.56 -14.21 4.28
CA ALA A 149 -1.71 -13.35 4.51
C ALA A 149 -1.56 -12.51 5.79
N LEU A 150 -2.18 -11.33 5.80
CA LEU A 150 -2.38 -10.54 7.00
C LEU A 150 -3.53 -11.10 7.82
N PRO A 151 -3.41 -11.18 9.16
CA PRO A 151 -4.57 -11.46 10.01
C PRO A 151 -5.67 -10.41 9.81
N PRO A 152 -6.94 -10.79 9.94
CA PRO A 152 -8.02 -9.80 9.95
C PRO A 152 -7.82 -8.82 11.12
N ARG A 153 -8.09 -7.53 10.86
CA ARG A 153 -7.97 -6.45 11.84
C ARG A 153 -6.59 -6.37 12.52
N TYR A 154 -5.50 -6.69 11.82
CA TYR A 154 -4.14 -6.64 12.38
C TYR A 154 -3.75 -5.27 12.97
N ASN A 155 -4.42 -4.21 12.53
CA ASN A 155 -4.21 -2.81 12.96
C ASN A 155 -5.40 -2.25 13.77
N PHE A 156 -6.20 -3.10 14.40
CA PHE A 156 -7.45 -2.72 15.09
C PHE A 156 -7.26 -1.63 16.15
N ALA A 157 -6.17 -1.67 16.91
CA ALA A 157 -5.88 -0.70 17.96
C ALA A 157 -5.27 0.61 17.43
N LEU A 158 -5.03 0.73 16.13
CA LEU A 158 -4.37 1.87 15.48
C LEU A 158 -3.10 2.33 16.23
N PRO A 159 -2.15 1.43 16.55
CA PRO A 159 -0.95 1.80 17.28
C PRO A 159 -0.07 2.73 16.44
N ALA A 160 0.88 3.42 17.08
CA ALA A 160 1.80 4.32 16.38
C ALA A 160 2.41 3.65 15.14
N GLY A 161 2.44 4.35 14.00
CA GLY A 161 2.96 3.85 12.72
C GLY A 161 2.01 2.97 11.91
N PHE A 162 0.72 2.84 12.31
CA PHE A 162 -0.25 2.04 11.54
C PHE A 162 -0.44 2.56 10.11
N GLU A 163 -0.41 3.88 9.89
CA GLU A 163 -0.54 4.49 8.56
C GLU A 163 0.65 4.14 7.65
N GLU A 164 1.87 4.16 8.21
CA GLU A 164 3.08 3.74 7.48
C GLU A 164 2.95 2.28 7.03
N VAL A 165 2.49 1.39 7.93
CA VAL A 165 2.28 -0.01 7.60
C VAL A 165 1.16 -0.18 6.57
N GLN A 166 0.07 0.57 6.66
CA GLN A 166 -0.99 0.52 5.64
C GLN A 166 -0.48 0.93 4.25
N HIS A 167 0.28 2.02 4.15
CA HIS A 167 0.89 2.45 2.89
C HIS A 167 1.88 1.42 2.36
N LEU A 168 2.69 0.83 3.25
CA LEU A 168 3.63 -0.21 2.89
C LEU A 168 2.90 -1.43 2.32
N ILE A 169 1.86 -1.92 2.98
CA ILE A 169 1.06 -3.05 2.50
C ILE A 169 0.39 -2.74 1.15
N ALA A 170 -0.12 -1.52 0.98
CA ALA A 170 -0.73 -1.09 -0.27
C ALA A 170 0.27 -1.08 -1.46
N SER A 171 1.57 -0.98 -1.20
CA SER A 171 2.62 -1.06 -2.23
C SER A 171 2.98 -2.49 -2.64
N GLN A 172 2.29 -3.52 -2.12
CA GLN A 172 2.53 -4.94 -2.39
C GLN A 172 3.98 -5.37 -2.11
N PRO A 173 4.47 -5.21 -0.87
CA PRO A 173 5.87 -5.39 -0.52
C PRO A 173 6.32 -6.85 -0.46
N LEU A 174 5.39 -7.83 -0.50
CA LEU A 174 5.70 -9.25 -0.39
C LEU A 174 5.87 -9.86 -1.78
N HIS A 175 7.04 -10.48 -2.01
CA HIS A 175 7.43 -11.12 -3.27
C HIS A 175 7.74 -12.60 -3.03
N PRO A 176 6.80 -13.50 -3.33
CA PRO A 176 7.01 -14.95 -3.23
C PRO A 176 8.00 -15.47 -4.27
N PHE A 177 8.73 -16.58 -3.97
CA PHE A 177 9.65 -17.26 -4.91
C PHE A 177 9.69 -18.77 -4.69
#